data_1398f745b3da29297cfa0260f1104b52
#
_entry.id   1398f745b3da29297cfa0260f1104b52
#
_cell.length_a   1.000
_cell.length_b   1.000
_cell.length_c   1.000
_cell.angle_alpha   90.00
_cell.angle_beta   90.00
_cell.angle_gamma   90.00
#
_symmetry.space_group_name_H-M   'P 1'
#
loop_
_entity.id
_entity.type
_entity.pdbx_description
1 polymer ?
#
loop_
_entity_poly.entity_id
_entity_poly.type
_entity_poly.pdbx_seq_one_letter_code
_entity_poly.pdbx_strand_id
1 'polypeptide(L)'
;MIVLLAAGVFMFFTLVNFLTRGNDKGEILAVGEDLIIPNSEITEVAKFYPYQVGNTKMEVLAVKANDGTIRTALNTCQVCYNSGRGYYVQEGNELVCQNCGNRFLIEQVEIIKGGCNPVPIMKENKTEDDTQIVVSKEYLAANAELFANWRK
;
A
#
# COMPACT_ATOMS: atom_id res chain seq x y z
N MET A 1 -54.27 36.36 -4.20
CA MET A 1 -53.47 35.78 -5.28
C MET A 1 -52.05 35.60 -4.72
N ILE A 2 -51.76 34.42 -4.19
CA ILE A 2 -50.50 34.09 -3.48
C ILE A 2 -49.67 33.26 -4.45
N VAL A 3 -48.51 33.81 -4.85
CA VAL A 3 -47.53 33.11 -5.68
C VAL A 3 -46.51 32.43 -4.77
N LEU A 4 -46.55 31.08 -4.73
CA LEU A 4 -45.56 30.23 -4.07
C LEU A 4 -44.38 30.02 -5.02
N LEU A 5 -43.23 30.59 -4.66
CA LEU A 5 -41.93 30.29 -5.28
C LEU A 5 -41.34 29.02 -4.64
N ALA A 6 -41.34 27.92 -5.38
CA ALA A 6 -40.64 26.70 -5.02
C ALA A 6 -39.16 26.83 -5.41
N ALA A 7 -38.30 26.94 -4.40
CA ALA A 7 -36.83 26.87 -4.58
C ALA A 7 -36.43 25.41 -4.77
N GLY A 8 -36.09 25.02 -6.00
CA GLY A 8 -35.51 23.72 -6.31
C GLY A 8 -34.05 23.67 -5.87
N VAL A 9 -33.76 22.85 -4.89
CA VAL A 9 -32.38 22.51 -4.52
C VAL A 9 -31.84 21.51 -5.54
N PHE A 10 -30.99 21.97 -6.47
CA PHE A 10 -30.22 21.10 -7.37
C PHE A 10 -29.06 20.51 -6.58
N MET A 11 -29.23 19.29 -6.15
CA MET A 11 -28.17 18.48 -5.56
C MET A 11 -27.28 17.96 -6.68
N PHE A 12 -26.14 18.61 -6.92
CA PHE A 12 -25.11 18.14 -7.83
C PHE A 12 -24.46 16.89 -7.21
N PHE A 13 -24.89 15.71 -7.61
CA PHE A 13 -24.13 14.47 -7.46
C PHE A 13 -23.00 14.51 -8.47
N THR A 14 -21.80 14.85 -8.04
CA THR A 14 -20.59 14.59 -8.82
C THR A 14 -20.37 13.07 -8.84
N LEU A 15 -20.72 12.45 -9.95
CA LEU A 15 -20.40 11.05 -10.23
C LEU A 15 -18.87 10.97 -10.41
N VAL A 16 -18.17 10.51 -9.37
CA VAL A 16 -16.78 10.13 -9.50
C VAL A 16 -16.75 8.87 -10.36
N ASN A 17 -16.36 9.02 -11.63
CA ASN A 17 -16.13 7.88 -12.52
C ASN A 17 -14.92 7.09 -12.04
N PHE A 18 -15.19 6.05 -11.27
CA PHE A 18 -14.24 5.03 -10.90
C PHE A 18 -13.99 4.16 -12.14
N LEU A 19 -12.96 4.47 -12.91
CA LEU A 19 -12.52 3.63 -14.02
C LEU A 19 -11.86 2.38 -13.47
N THR A 20 -12.65 1.37 -13.13
CA THR A 20 -12.18 0.01 -12.88
C THR A 20 -11.71 -0.60 -14.21
N ARG A 21 -10.40 -0.60 -14.44
CA ARG A 21 -9.81 -1.39 -15.52
C ARG A 21 -9.49 -2.76 -14.95
N GLY A 22 -10.38 -3.70 -15.19
CA GLY A 22 -10.25 -5.07 -14.75
C GLY A 22 -9.04 -5.75 -15.39
N ASN A 23 -8.24 -6.40 -14.54
CA ASN A 23 -7.40 -7.50 -14.95
C ASN A 23 -7.70 -8.69 -14.03
N ASP A 24 -7.76 -9.88 -14.60
CA ASP A 24 -8.19 -11.12 -13.97
C ASP A 24 -7.75 -11.29 -12.52
N LYS A 25 -8.72 -11.35 -11.61
CA LYS A 25 -8.81 -11.74 -10.20
C LYS A 25 -9.32 -10.67 -9.23
N GLY A 26 -10.06 -9.66 -9.67
CA GLY A 26 -10.80 -8.80 -8.73
C GLY A 26 -9.94 -7.87 -7.84
N GLU A 27 -8.67 -7.71 -8.16
CA GLU A 27 -7.72 -6.88 -7.41
C GLU A 27 -7.84 -5.42 -7.87
N ILE A 28 -8.34 -4.56 -6.97
CA ILE A 28 -8.45 -3.11 -7.25
C ILE A 28 -7.06 -2.50 -7.18
N LEU A 29 -6.54 -2.08 -8.32
CA LEU A 29 -5.27 -1.39 -8.41
C LEU A 29 -5.48 0.11 -8.13
N ALA A 30 -4.94 0.64 -7.04
CA ALA A 30 -4.92 2.08 -6.81
C ALA A 30 -3.91 2.75 -7.74
N VAL A 31 -4.33 3.79 -8.45
CA VAL A 31 -3.51 4.49 -9.45
C VAL A 31 -3.51 5.99 -9.17
N GLY A 32 -2.36 6.54 -8.78
CA GLY A 32 -2.16 7.97 -8.65
C GLY A 32 -2.96 8.69 -7.56
N GLU A 33 -3.61 7.94 -6.66
CA GLU A 33 -4.33 8.46 -5.49
C GLU A 33 -3.68 7.91 -4.21
N ASP A 34 -4.05 8.45 -3.05
CA ASP A 34 -3.60 7.90 -1.78
C ASP A 34 -4.06 6.44 -1.63
N LEU A 35 -3.18 5.59 -1.11
CA LEU A 35 -3.53 4.21 -0.84
C LEU A 35 -4.19 4.11 0.53
N ILE A 36 -5.46 3.70 0.55
CA ILE A 36 -6.23 3.49 1.78
C ILE A 36 -6.23 2.00 2.11
N ILE A 37 -5.81 1.67 3.33
CA ILE A 37 -5.72 0.31 3.86
C ILE A 37 -6.66 0.22 5.07
N PRO A 38 -7.81 -0.49 4.97
CA PRO A 38 -8.70 -0.67 6.11
C PRO A 38 -8.07 -1.54 7.20
N ASN A 39 -8.06 -1.06 8.47
CA ASN A 39 -7.49 -1.81 9.60
C ASN A 39 -8.19 -3.16 9.81
N SER A 40 -9.48 -3.25 9.48
CA SER A 40 -10.28 -4.47 9.60
C SER A 40 -9.82 -5.62 8.68
N GLU A 41 -9.00 -5.31 7.67
CA GLU A 41 -8.48 -6.30 6.74
C GLU A 41 -7.11 -6.85 7.15
N ILE A 42 -6.46 -6.26 8.19
CA ILE A 42 -5.10 -6.58 8.58
C ILE A 42 -5.10 -7.62 9.69
N THR A 43 -4.39 -8.71 9.44
CA THR A 43 -4.19 -9.82 10.38
C THR A 43 -2.69 -10.09 10.53
N GLU A 44 -2.32 -11.15 11.25
CA GLU A 44 -0.95 -11.65 11.34
C GLU A 44 -0.43 -12.24 10.01
N VAL A 45 -1.34 -12.43 9.03
CA VAL A 45 -0.96 -12.79 7.65
C VAL A 45 -0.83 -11.51 6.85
N ALA A 46 0.36 -11.28 6.30
CA ALA A 46 0.65 -10.10 5.51
C ALA A 46 -0.29 -10.00 4.31
N LYS A 47 -0.96 -8.86 4.19
CA LYS A 47 -1.75 -8.52 3.02
C LYS A 47 -0.96 -7.58 2.12
N PHE A 48 -1.07 -7.83 0.83
CA PHE A 48 -0.35 -7.12 -0.21
C PHE A 48 -1.34 -6.29 -1.02
N TYR A 49 -1.06 -4.99 -1.12
CA TYR A 49 -1.91 -4.01 -1.79
C TYR A 49 -1.20 -3.53 -3.06
N PRO A 50 -1.69 -3.90 -4.24
CA PRO A 50 -1.10 -3.46 -5.49
C PRO A 50 -1.35 -1.96 -5.70
N TYR A 51 -0.36 -1.29 -6.25
CA TYR A 51 -0.38 0.13 -6.55
C TYR A 51 0.31 0.41 -7.88
N GLN A 52 -0.01 1.53 -8.51
CA GLN A 52 0.62 1.90 -9.78
C GLN A 52 0.95 3.38 -9.84
N VAL A 53 2.18 3.69 -10.26
CA VAL A 53 2.64 5.05 -10.58
C VAL A 53 3.04 5.08 -12.04
N GLY A 54 2.28 5.78 -12.87
CA GLY A 54 2.49 5.73 -14.32
C GLY A 54 2.44 4.29 -14.84
N ASN A 55 3.54 3.81 -15.40
CA ASN A 55 3.67 2.42 -15.86
C ASN A 55 4.36 1.49 -14.85
N THR A 56 4.77 2.00 -13.69
CA THR A 56 5.46 1.22 -12.68
C THR A 56 4.46 0.59 -11.73
N LYS A 57 4.44 -0.75 -11.70
CA LYS A 57 3.68 -1.53 -10.73
C LYS A 57 4.45 -1.60 -9.42
N MET A 58 3.76 -1.37 -8.33
CA MET A 58 4.26 -1.39 -6.96
C MET A 58 3.37 -2.26 -6.09
N GLU A 59 3.84 -2.57 -4.90
CA GLU A 59 3.04 -3.30 -3.92
C GLU A 59 3.41 -2.81 -2.51
N VAL A 60 2.39 -2.52 -1.71
CA VAL A 60 2.52 -2.19 -0.29
C VAL A 60 2.09 -3.41 0.51
N LEU A 61 2.86 -3.78 1.52
CA LEU A 61 2.45 -4.80 2.50
C LEU A 61 1.98 -4.14 3.80
N ALA A 62 0.96 -4.73 4.40
CA ALA A 62 0.52 -4.42 5.75
C ALA A 62 0.29 -5.72 6.52
N VAL A 63 0.71 -5.76 7.78
CA VAL A 63 0.66 -6.95 8.62
C VAL A 63 0.56 -6.56 10.09
N LYS A 64 -0.17 -7.32 10.89
CA LYS A 64 -0.25 -7.13 12.33
C LYS A 64 0.89 -7.87 13.00
N ALA A 65 1.71 -7.15 13.76
CA ALA A 65 2.79 -7.72 14.55
C ALA A 65 2.25 -8.33 15.85
N ASN A 66 3.05 -9.17 16.52
CA ASN A 66 2.66 -9.85 17.77
C ASN A 66 2.36 -8.87 18.92
N ASP A 67 2.88 -7.63 18.85
CA ASP A 67 2.57 -6.56 19.82
C ASP A 67 1.22 -5.87 19.55
N GLY A 68 0.47 -6.34 18.54
CA GLY A 68 -0.83 -5.84 18.14
C GLY A 68 -0.80 -4.61 17.23
N THR A 69 0.38 -4.03 16.96
CA THR A 69 0.53 -2.89 16.05
C THR A 69 0.51 -3.33 14.59
N ILE A 70 0.02 -2.46 13.71
CA ILE A 70 0.08 -2.70 12.28
C ILE A 70 1.41 -2.17 11.76
N ARG A 71 2.10 -2.99 10.97
CA ARG A 71 3.36 -2.68 10.30
C ARG A 71 3.13 -2.55 8.81
N THR A 72 3.75 -1.54 8.19
CA THR A 72 3.61 -1.27 6.76
C THR A 72 4.97 -1.10 6.09
N ALA A 73 5.09 -1.62 4.89
CA ALA A 73 6.30 -1.45 4.08
C ALA A 73 5.97 -1.49 2.59
N LEU A 74 6.84 -0.95 1.77
CA LEU A 74 6.85 -1.27 0.35
C LEU A 74 7.38 -2.70 0.17
N ASN A 75 6.71 -3.51 -0.64
CA ASN A 75 7.15 -4.87 -0.91
C ASN A 75 8.35 -4.89 -1.88
N THR A 76 9.40 -4.23 -1.46
CA THR A 76 10.68 -4.20 -2.17
C THR A 76 11.82 -4.14 -1.17
N CYS A 77 12.97 -4.72 -1.52
CA CYS A 77 14.15 -4.80 -0.67
C CYS A 77 15.05 -3.58 -0.88
N GLN A 78 15.51 -2.95 0.20
CA GLN A 78 16.39 -1.78 0.15
C GLN A 78 17.72 -2.03 -0.60
N VAL A 79 18.18 -3.28 -0.69
CA VAL A 79 19.41 -3.67 -1.36
C VAL A 79 19.14 -4.42 -2.67
N CYS A 80 18.18 -5.37 -2.65
CA CYS A 80 17.94 -6.27 -3.77
C CYS A 80 16.92 -5.74 -4.79
N TYR A 81 16.37 -4.54 -4.61
CA TYR A 81 15.29 -3.99 -5.44
C TYR A 81 15.56 -4.05 -6.95
N ASN A 82 16.80 -3.87 -7.37
CA ASN A 82 17.16 -3.84 -8.80
C ASN A 82 17.34 -5.24 -9.42
N SER A 83 17.27 -6.31 -8.62
CA SER A 83 17.49 -7.69 -9.09
C SER A 83 16.30 -8.28 -9.87
N GLY A 84 15.12 -7.64 -9.82
CA GLY A 84 13.85 -8.19 -10.29
C GLY A 84 13.19 -9.15 -9.31
N ARG A 85 13.91 -9.63 -8.30
CA ARG A 85 13.44 -10.59 -7.28
C ARG A 85 13.49 -10.04 -5.87
N GLY A 86 13.76 -8.74 -5.70
CA GLY A 86 13.89 -8.07 -4.40
C GLY A 86 12.54 -7.80 -3.72
N TYR A 87 11.60 -8.73 -3.76
CA TYR A 87 10.32 -8.67 -3.05
C TYR A 87 10.27 -9.72 -1.93
N TYR A 88 9.29 -9.60 -1.04
CA TYR A 88 9.12 -10.45 0.12
C TYR A 88 7.89 -11.33 0.00
N VAL A 89 7.99 -12.51 0.62
CA VAL A 89 6.90 -13.42 0.91
C VAL A 89 6.94 -13.71 2.40
N GLN A 90 5.80 -13.81 3.05
CA GLN A 90 5.74 -14.20 4.45
C GLN A 90 5.92 -15.71 4.63
N GLU A 91 6.77 -16.09 5.57
CA GLU A 91 6.93 -17.46 6.07
C GLU A 91 6.88 -17.43 7.60
N GLY A 92 5.75 -17.85 8.16
CA GLY A 92 5.51 -17.73 9.60
C GLY A 92 5.52 -16.26 10.05
N ASN A 93 6.39 -15.90 11.00
CA ASN A 93 6.54 -14.55 11.52
C ASN A 93 7.65 -13.73 10.84
N GLU A 94 8.07 -14.14 9.65
CA GLU A 94 9.17 -13.52 8.93
C GLU A 94 8.77 -13.16 7.51
N LEU A 95 9.37 -12.09 7.00
CA LEU A 95 9.35 -11.69 5.60
C LEU A 95 10.65 -12.17 4.95
N VAL A 96 10.55 -13.00 3.92
CA VAL A 96 11.69 -13.62 3.25
C VAL A 96 11.93 -12.95 1.91
N CYS A 97 13.11 -12.34 1.73
CA CYS A 97 13.52 -11.74 0.46
C CYS A 97 13.72 -12.82 -0.60
N GLN A 98 13.00 -12.74 -1.71
CA GLN A 98 13.03 -13.75 -2.77
C GLN A 98 14.30 -13.69 -3.64
N ASN A 99 15.17 -12.68 -3.45
CA ASN A 99 16.45 -12.61 -4.12
C ASN A 99 17.58 -13.26 -3.31
N CYS A 100 17.77 -12.84 -2.06
CA CYS A 100 18.92 -13.28 -1.25
C CYS A 100 18.56 -14.24 -0.11
N GLY A 101 17.26 -14.52 0.11
CA GLY A 101 16.79 -15.39 1.18
C GLY A 101 16.87 -14.79 2.58
N ASN A 102 17.27 -13.50 2.72
CA ASN A 102 17.28 -12.85 4.03
C ASN A 102 15.91 -12.90 4.68
N ARG A 103 15.88 -13.22 5.96
CA ARG A 103 14.68 -13.34 6.78
C ARG A 103 14.60 -12.14 7.73
N PHE A 104 13.46 -11.48 7.75
CA PHE A 104 13.24 -10.26 8.50
C PHE A 104 11.97 -10.40 9.34
N LEU A 105 12.09 -10.29 10.65
CA LEU A 105 10.95 -10.43 11.57
C LEU A 105 9.92 -9.32 11.34
N ILE A 106 8.64 -9.68 11.37
CA ILE A 106 7.53 -8.73 11.22
C ILE A 106 7.60 -7.60 12.27
N GLU A 107 7.97 -7.93 13.52
CA GLU A 107 8.12 -6.96 14.60
C GLU A 107 9.20 -5.89 14.32
N GLN A 108 10.14 -6.17 13.44
CA GLN A 108 11.22 -5.24 13.09
C GLN A 108 10.86 -4.27 11.96
N VAL A 109 9.75 -4.52 11.25
CA VAL A 109 9.24 -3.60 10.21
C VAL A 109 8.91 -2.26 10.86
N GLU A 110 9.29 -1.15 10.22
CA GLU A 110 9.22 0.23 10.75
C GLU A 110 10.16 0.54 11.94
N ILE A 111 10.89 -0.44 12.45
CA ILE A 111 11.86 -0.25 13.56
C ILE A 111 13.28 -0.26 13.02
N ILE A 112 13.63 -1.25 12.20
CA ILE A 112 14.98 -1.39 11.63
C ILE A 112 14.99 -0.94 10.18
N LYS A 113 15.90 -0.02 9.85
CA LYS A 113 16.13 0.48 8.49
C LYS A 113 17.50 0.00 7.99
N GLY A 114 17.61 -0.14 6.66
CA GLY A 114 18.87 -0.49 5.98
C GLY A 114 19.09 -1.99 5.92
N GLY A 115 20.08 -2.38 5.10
CA GLY A 115 20.34 -3.78 4.80
C GLY A 115 19.29 -4.42 3.88
N CYS A 116 19.26 -5.75 3.84
CA CYS A 116 18.31 -6.49 3.01
C CYS A 116 16.95 -6.62 3.72
N ASN A 117 16.31 -5.46 3.98
CA ASN A 117 15.04 -5.33 4.69
C ASN A 117 13.99 -4.72 3.76
N PRO A 118 12.68 -4.95 4.01
CA PRO A 118 11.63 -4.22 3.31
C PRO A 118 11.79 -2.70 3.51
N VAL A 119 11.39 -1.91 2.52
CA VAL A 119 11.42 -0.44 2.67
C VAL A 119 10.27 -0.02 3.58
N PRO A 120 10.53 0.42 4.83
CA PRO A 120 9.45 0.69 5.77
C PRO A 120 8.69 1.97 5.41
N ILE A 121 7.37 1.96 5.62
CA ILE A 121 6.55 3.17 5.52
C ILE A 121 6.44 3.77 6.91
N MET A 122 7.23 4.80 7.17
CA MET A 122 7.33 5.41 8.49
C MET A 122 6.15 6.35 8.76
N LYS A 123 5.94 6.71 10.04
CA LYS A 123 4.81 7.56 10.48
C LYS A 123 4.70 8.90 9.74
N GLU A 124 5.81 9.48 9.32
CA GLU A 124 5.85 10.72 8.54
C GLU A 124 5.32 10.58 7.11
N ASN A 125 5.18 9.34 6.61
CA ASN A 125 4.76 9.02 5.23
C ASN A 125 3.36 8.41 5.15
N LYS A 126 2.68 8.28 6.28
CA LYS A 126 1.31 7.76 6.38
C LYS A 126 0.53 8.48 7.45
N THR A 127 -0.79 8.46 7.35
CA THR A 127 -1.70 8.79 8.46
C THR A 127 -2.40 7.52 8.90
N GLU A 128 -2.72 7.41 10.18
CA GLU A 128 -3.33 6.22 10.77
C GLU A 128 -4.37 6.66 11.80
N ASP A 129 -5.56 6.08 11.71
CA ASP A 129 -6.63 6.21 12.70
C ASP A 129 -7.15 4.81 13.11
N ASP A 130 -8.23 4.76 13.90
CA ASP A 130 -8.81 3.49 14.38
C ASP A 130 -9.39 2.63 13.26
N THR A 131 -9.62 3.18 12.07
CA THR A 131 -10.32 2.54 10.95
C THR A 131 -9.43 2.20 9.77
N GLN A 132 -8.41 3.00 9.52
CA GLN A 132 -7.60 2.89 8.29
C GLN A 132 -6.21 3.47 8.44
N ILE A 133 -5.33 3.02 7.55
CA ILE A 133 -4.04 3.63 7.26
C ILE A 133 -4.11 4.24 5.86
N VAL A 134 -3.63 5.47 5.72
CA VAL A 134 -3.54 6.15 4.42
C VAL A 134 -2.07 6.44 4.10
N VAL A 135 -1.57 5.84 3.03
CA VAL A 135 -0.22 6.10 2.51
C VAL A 135 -0.31 7.12 1.38
N SER A 136 0.43 8.22 1.51
CA SER A 136 0.32 9.32 0.53
C SER A 136 0.85 8.92 -0.85
N LYS A 137 0.17 9.38 -1.88
CA LYS A 137 0.58 9.19 -3.27
C LYS A 137 1.93 9.82 -3.58
N GLU A 138 2.26 10.93 -2.91
CA GLU A 138 3.56 11.60 -3.05
C GLU A 138 4.69 10.70 -2.57
N TYR A 139 4.53 10.03 -1.43
CA TYR A 139 5.50 9.05 -0.94
C TYR A 139 5.63 7.86 -1.88
N LEU A 140 4.51 7.31 -2.36
CA LEU A 140 4.51 6.19 -3.30
C LEU A 140 5.18 6.58 -4.62
N ALA A 141 4.89 7.76 -5.16
CA ALA A 141 5.52 8.27 -6.38
C ALA A 141 7.03 8.48 -6.21
N ALA A 142 7.47 9.02 -5.07
CA ALA A 142 8.88 9.24 -4.77
C ALA A 142 9.70 7.94 -4.68
N ASN A 143 9.05 6.80 -4.40
CA ASN A 143 9.68 5.49 -4.26
C ASN A 143 9.46 4.55 -5.46
N ALA A 144 8.82 5.03 -6.53
CA ALA A 144 8.49 4.20 -7.70
C ALA A 144 9.73 3.60 -8.38
N GLU A 145 10.89 4.27 -8.34
CA GLU A 145 12.14 3.77 -8.92
C GLU A 145 12.60 2.44 -8.30
N LEU A 146 12.29 2.19 -7.01
CA LEU A 146 12.61 0.94 -6.32
C LEU A 146 11.86 -0.27 -6.91
N PHE A 147 10.89 -0.03 -7.76
CA PHE A 147 10.07 -1.04 -8.44
C PHE A 147 10.35 -1.14 -9.95
N ALA A 148 11.31 -0.41 -10.49
CA ALA A 148 11.60 -0.37 -11.93
C ALA A 148 11.84 -1.77 -12.54
N ASN A 149 12.43 -2.69 -11.78
CA ASN A 149 12.67 -4.09 -12.17
C ASN A 149 11.84 -5.11 -11.38
N TRP A 150 10.91 -4.67 -10.54
CA TRP A 150 10.18 -5.52 -9.61
C TRP A 150 9.40 -6.64 -10.32
N ARG A 151 9.59 -7.89 -9.85
CA ARG A 151 8.96 -9.11 -10.40
C ARG A 151 9.15 -9.31 -11.92
N LYS A 152 10.34 -8.98 -12.42
CA LYS A 152 10.76 -9.25 -13.80
C LYS A 152 11.55 -10.55 -13.92
#